data_6e8bce515afb9c1ae0653c51f29e74bb
#
_entry.id   6e8bce515afb9c1ae0653c51f29e74bb
#
_cell.length_a   1.000
_cell.length_b   1.000
_cell.length_c   1.000
_cell.angle_alpha   90.00
_cell.angle_beta   90.00
_cell.angle_gamma   90.00
#
_symmetry.space_group_name_H-M   'P 1'
#
loop_
_entity.id
_entity.type
_entity.pdbx_description
1 polymer ?
#
loop_
_entity_poly.entity_id
_entity_poly.type
_entity_poly.pdbx_seq_one_letter_code
_entity_poly.pdbx_strand_id
1 'polypeptide(L)'
;MDHFPKSKTMKNKIILPIFIIAIFLLSGTSVFCQAKVKLQQQKTVQDTAKKNIAIVDTTKALPIYKYKAFKKKVHASYYASKFNGKRTASGLRFDNNKYTAAHRKLPFGTMLRITNEENGKSVLVEITDRGPFSRGREIDLTKRAFMDIAVNKNSGSLNVTIEVVEK
;
A
#
# COMPACT_ATOMS: atom_id res chain seq x y z
N MET A 1 22.33 -56.31 9.04
CA MET A 1 23.61 -55.75 9.51
C MET A 1 23.58 -54.27 9.29
N ASP A 2 23.38 -53.63 10.37
CA ASP A 2 23.03 -52.24 10.51
C ASP A 2 24.26 -51.34 10.43
N HIS A 3 24.17 -50.19 9.80
CA HIS A 3 25.06 -49.07 10.14
C HIS A 3 24.40 -47.73 9.84
N PHE A 4 23.73 -47.16 10.86
CA PHE A 4 23.37 -45.75 10.93
C PHE A 4 24.58 -44.94 11.44
N PRO A 5 24.98 -43.84 10.81
CA PRO A 5 25.94 -42.94 11.41
C PRO A 5 25.26 -41.93 12.34
N LYS A 6 25.78 -41.83 13.56
CA LYS A 6 25.38 -40.94 14.66
C LYS A 6 25.56 -39.47 14.31
N SER A 7 24.56 -38.66 14.65
CA SER A 7 24.59 -37.23 14.59
C SER A 7 25.63 -36.64 15.54
N LYS A 8 26.49 -35.73 15.02
CA LYS A 8 27.42 -34.92 15.81
C LYS A 8 26.71 -33.67 16.32
N THR A 9 26.48 -33.64 17.62
CA THR A 9 26.04 -32.45 18.38
C THR A 9 27.18 -31.44 18.44
N MET A 10 27.05 -30.29 17.77
CA MET A 10 27.96 -29.17 17.93
C MET A 10 27.53 -28.33 19.12
N LYS A 11 28.36 -28.37 20.17
CA LYS A 11 28.25 -27.52 21.36
C LYS A 11 28.76 -26.11 21.00
N ASN A 12 27.86 -25.15 20.90
CA ASN A 12 28.24 -23.74 20.79
C ASN A 12 28.73 -23.23 22.15
N LYS A 13 30.01 -22.91 22.22
CA LYS A 13 30.61 -22.21 23.34
C LYS A 13 30.23 -20.74 23.28
N ILE A 14 29.48 -20.29 24.27
CA ILE A 14 29.17 -18.89 24.52
C ILE A 14 30.44 -18.26 25.09
N ILE A 15 31.08 -17.40 24.34
CA ILE A 15 32.18 -16.55 24.79
C ILE A 15 31.58 -15.20 25.15
N LEU A 16 31.55 -14.93 26.45
CA LEU A 16 31.14 -13.67 27.04
C LEU A 16 32.33 -12.72 27.08
N PRO A 17 32.35 -11.56 26.43
CA PRO A 17 33.36 -10.56 26.70
C PRO A 17 32.96 -9.70 27.90
N ILE A 18 33.78 -9.77 28.92
CA ILE A 18 33.76 -8.88 30.09
C ILE A 18 34.23 -7.50 29.59
N PHE A 19 33.32 -6.52 29.57
CA PHE A 19 33.70 -5.13 29.37
C PHE A 19 33.99 -4.47 30.71
N ILE A 20 35.24 -4.10 30.86
CA ILE A 20 35.82 -3.34 31.96
C ILE A 20 35.22 -1.92 31.94
N ILE A 21 34.57 -1.56 33.01
CA ILE A 21 34.13 -0.19 33.30
C ILE A 21 35.35 0.61 33.77
N ALA A 22 35.84 1.50 32.94
CA ALA A 22 36.78 2.53 33.33
C ALA A 22 36.00 3.79 33.74
N ILE A 23 35.94 4.05 35.01
CA ILE A 23 35.49 5.28 35.62
C ILE A 23 36.52 6.37 35.32
N PHE A 24 36.12 7.39 34.56
CA PHE A 24 36.89 8.63 34.41
C PHE A 24 36.10 9.77 35.07
N LEU A 25 36.43 10.01 36.31
CA LEU A 25 36.09 11.25 37.01
C LEU A 25 37.18 12.27 36.69
N LEU A 26 36.87 13.31 36.01
CA LEU A 26 37.52 14.63 36.23
C LEU A 26 36.64 15.75 35.69
N SER A 27 36.09 16.48 36.63
CA SER A 27 35.97 17.93 36.82
C SER A 27 36.01 18.82 35.57
N GLY A 28 35.01 19.67 35.46
CA GLY A 28 35.31 21.05 35.11
C GLY A 28 34.38 21.71 34.11
N THR A 29 33.70 22.68 34.68
CA THR A 29 33.21 23.93 34.09
C THR A 29 31.98 23.92 33.16
N SER A 30 30.93 24.39 33.82
CA SER A 30 29.75 25.07 33.36
C SER A 30 30.02 26.04 32.20
N VAL A 31 29.28 25.84 31.09
CA VAL A 31 28.82 26.97 30.29
C VAL A 31 27.33 26.75 30.01
N PHE A 32 26.56 27.43 30.80
CA PHE A 32 25.13 27.60 30.72
C PHE A 32 24.88 28.62 29.61
N CYS A 33 24.58 28.18 28.42
CA CYS A 33 24.09 29.05 27.36
C CYS A 33 22.59 28.83 27.19
N GLN A 34 21.82 29.55 27.97
CA GLN A 34 20.39 29.77 27.77
C GLN A 34 20.18 30.65 26.55
N ALA A 35 19.90 30.07 25.41
CA ALA A 35 19.29 30.81 24.31
C ALA A 35 17.79 30.95 24.60
N LYS A 36 17.41 32.05 25.23
CA LYS A 36 16.04 32.59 25.28
C LYS A 36 15.59 32.89 23.86
N VAL A 37 14.76 32.03 23.27
CA VAL A 37 13.99 32.42 22.10
C VAL A 37 12.89 33.37 22.59
N LYS A 38 13.07 34.64 22.31
CA LYS A 38 12.10 35.69 22.53
C LYS A 38 10.89 35.43 21.65
N LEU A 39 9.76 35.19 22.30
CA LEU A 39 8.42 35.32 21.76
C LEU A 39 8.19 36.83 21.50
N GLN A 40 8.38 37.29 20.29
CA GLN A 40 7.93 38.59 19.87
C GLN A 40 6.52 38.51 19.30
N GLN A 41 5.56 38.81 20.15
CA GLN A 41 4.27 39.33 19.74
C GLN A 41 4.53 40.67 19.04
N GLN A 42 4.23 40.74 17.76
CA GLN A 42 3.95 42.00 17.09
C GLN A 42 2.46 42.06 16.79
N LYS A 43 1.85 42.91 17.61
CA LYS A 43 0.53 43.50 17.43
C LYS A 43 0.65 44.65 16.43
N THR A 44 -0.37 44.77 15.58
CA THR A 44 -0.85 45.92 14.88
C THR A 44 -0.07 46.40 13.64
N VAL A 45 -0.71 46.29 12.47
CA VAL A 45 -1.25 47.45 11.74
C VAL A 45 -2.36 46.94 10.81
N GLN A 46 -3.59 47.38 11.04
CA GLN A 46 -4.63 47.46 10.03
C GLN A 46 -4.18 48.53 9.04
N ASP A 47 -4.20 48.20 7.74
CA ASP A 47 -4.82 49.05 6.73
C ASP A 47 -4.77 48.39 5.34
N THR A 48 -5.94 48.21 4.80
CA THR A 48 -6.34 48.42 3.41
C THR A 48 -5.46 47.84 2.29
N ALA A 49 -5.75 46.62 1.86
CA ALA A 49 -5.76 46.28 0.44
C ALA A 49 -6.76 45.15 0.21
N LYS A 50 -7.92 45.50 -0.27
CA LYS A 50 -8.92 44.61 -0.88
C LYS A 50 -8.29 43.97 -2.12
N LYS A 51 -7.50 42.90 -1.93
CA LYS A 51 -7.07 42.05 -3.04
C LYS A 51 -8.06 40.90 -3.07
N ASN A 52 -8.93 40.94 -4.07
CA ASN A 52 -9.82 39.87 -4.44
C ASN A 52 -9.00 38.58 -4.54
N ILE A 53 -8.97 37.83 -3.47
CA ILE A 53 -8.63 36.40 -3.54
C ILE A 53 -9.85 35.77 -4.21
N ALA A 54 -9.76 35.60 -5.50
CA ALA A 54 -10.62 34.66 -6.18
C ALA A 54 -10.40 33.34 -5.45
N ILE A 55 -11.35 32.97 -4.60
CA ILE A 55 -11.51 31.62 -4.11
C ILE A 55 -11.78 30.84 -5.38
N VAL A 56 -10.73 30.23 -5.92
CA VAL A 56 -10.89 29.20 -6.93
C VAL A 56 -11.64 28.09 -6.22
N ASP A 57 -12.94 28.11 -6.44
CA ASP A 57 -13.88 27.08 -6.01
C ASP A 57 -13.52 25.79 -6.76
N THR A 58 -12.46 25.10 -6.26
CA THR A 58 -12.06 23.80 -6.76
C THR A 58 -12.87 22.71 -6.05
N THR A 59 -14.14 22.98 -5.80
CA THR A 59 -15.13 21.93 -5.58
C THR A 59 -15.54 21.38 -6.93
N LYS A 60 -14.59 20.77 -7.65
CA LYS A 60 -14.93 19.77 -8.63
C LYS A 60 -15.58 18.64 -7.83
N ALA A 61 -16.89 18.65 -7.78
CA ALA A 61 -17.67 17.61 -7.12
C ALA A 61 -17.16 16.25 -7.62
N LEU A 62 -16.46 15.52 -6.75
CA LEU A 62 -16.04 14.16 -7.08
C LEU A 62 -17.32 13.39 -7.41
N PRO A 63 -17.36 12.64 -8.49
CA PRO A 63 -18.55 11.89 -8.86
C PRO A 63 -18.91 10.99 -7.69
N ILE A 64 -20.12 11.15 -7.17
CA ILE A 64 -20.66 10.30 -6.10
C ILE A 64 -21.04 8.98 -6.77
N TYR A 65 -20.12 8.03 -6.72
CA TYR A 65 -20.38 6.67 -7.21
C TYR A 65 -21.28 5.94 -6.23
N LYS A 66 -22.35 5.32 -6.74
CA LYS A 66 -23.08 4.30 -6.02
C LYS A 66 -22.37 2.97 -6.17
N TYR A 67 -22.31 2.20 -5.09
CA TYR A 67 -21.62 0.91 -5.07
C TYR A 67 -22.60 -0.20 -4.71
N LYS A 68 -22.61 -1.25 -5.50
CA LYS A 68 -23.41 -2.46 -5.25
C LYS A 68 -22.48 -3.59 -4.84
N ALA A 69 -22.71 -4.14 -3.65
CA ALA A 69 -21.93 -5.27 -3.18
C ALA A 69 -22.04 -6.47 -4.14
N PHE A 70 -20.89 -7.03 -4.53
CA PHE A 70 -20.85 -8.19 -5.42
C PHE A 70 -20.34 -9.43 -4.69
N LYS A 71 -19.14 -9.37 -4.09
CA LYS A 71 -18.56 -10.46 -3.29
C LYS A 71 -17.70 -9.92 -2.15
N LYS A 72 -17.70 -10.63 -1.03
CA LYS A 72 -16.88 -10.32 0.16
C LYS A 72 -15.93 -11.46 0.48
N LYS A 73 -14.78 -11.13 1.10
CA LYS A 73 -13.78 -12.09 1.59
C LYS A 73 -13.33 -13.09 0.52
N VAL A 74 -13.07 -12.59 -0.68
CA VAL A 74 -12.58 -13.41 -1.80
C VAL A 74 -11.12 -13.11 -2.08
N HIS A 75 -10.42 -14.09 -2.66
CA HIS A 75 -8.99 -13.94 -2.96
C HIS A 75 -8.78 -13.17 -4.26
N ALA A 76 -7.98 -12.11 -4.17
CA ALA A 76 -7.40 -11.39 -5.29
C ALA A 76 -5.92 -11.72 -5.42
N SER A 77 -5.39 -11.76 -6.62
CA SER A 77 -3.97 -11.80 -6.91
C SER A 77 -3.60 -10.77 -7.98
N TYR A 78 -2.38 -10.77 -8.46
CA TYR A 78 -1.97 -9.87 -9.52
C TYR A 78 -1.22 -10.57 -10.65
N TYR A 79 -1.22 -9.94 -11.81
CA TYR A 79 -0.54 -10.45 -12.99
C TYR A 79 0.97 -10.42 -12.86
N ALA A 80 1.62 -11.49 -13.28
CA ALA A 80 3.07 -11.51 -13.44
C ALA A 80 3.50 -10.55 -14.56
N SER A 81 4.68 -9.96 -14.42
CA SER A 81 5.23 -8.97 -15.36
C SER A 81 5.36 -9.48 -16.80
N LYS A 82 5.50 -10.80 -17.00
CA LYS A 82 5.57 -11.44 -18.33
C LYS A 82 4.33 -11.26 -19.20
N PHE A 83 3.20 -10.83 -18.62
CA PHE A 83 1.97 -10.56 -19.37
C PHE A 83 1.89 -9.12 -19.90
N ASN A 84 2.78 -8.23 -19.44
CA ASN A 84 2.79 -6.85 -19.89
C ASN A 84 2.95 -6.76 -21.42
N GLY A 85 2.14 -5.94 -22.08
CA GLY A 85 2.11 -5.79 -23.53
C GLY A 85 1.33 -6.85 -24.30
N LYS A 86 0.88 -7.96 -23.69
CA LYS A 86 0.04 -8.98 -24.35
C LYS A 86 -1.39 -8.47 -24.55
N ARG A 87 -2.11 -9.08 -25.48
CA ARG A 87 -3.55 -8.79 -25.67
C ARG A 87 -4.38 -9.42 -24.56
N THR A 88 -5.32 -8.66 -24.03
CA THR A 88 -6.36 -9.12 -23.10
C THR A 88 -7.53 -9.72 -23.88
N ALA A 89 -8.44 -10.40 -23.18
CA ALA A 89 -9.63 -10.98 -23.79
C ALA A 89 -10.60 -9.92 -24.37
N SER A 90 -10.53 -8.67 -23.92
CA SER A 90 -11.25 -7.54 -24.52
C SER A 90 -10.58 -6.96 -25.78
N GLY A 91 -9.42 -7.49 -26.17
CA GLY A 91 -8.64 -7.00 -27.31
C GLY A 91 -7.67 -5.86 -26.98
N LEU A 92 -7.73 -5.30 -25.80
CA LEU A 92 -6.83 -4.25 -25.35
C LEU A 92 -5.42 -4.79 -25.06
N ARG A 93 -4.42 -3.92 -25.09
CA ARG A 93 -3.06 -4.28 -24.66
C ARG A 93 -2.95 -4.17 -23.15
N PHE A 94 -2.54 -5.26 -22.51
CA PHE A 94 -2.35 -5.31 -21.06
C PHE A 94 -1.18 -4.42 -20.62
N ASP A 95 -1.42 -3.61 -19.58
CA ASP A 95 -0.41 -2.76 -18.97
C ASP A 95 -0.51 -2.86 -17.45
N ASN A 96 0.56 -3.36 -16.83
CA ASN A 96 0.63 -3.54 -15.38
C ASN A 96 0.65 -2.24 -14.57
N ASN A 97 0.80 -1.09 -15.21
CA ASN A 97 0.78 0.23 -14.58
C ASN A 97 -0.62 0.89 -14.60
N LYS A 98 -1.59 0.27 -15.25
CA LYS A 98 -2.98 0.73 -15.28
C LYS A 98 -3.80 0.14 -14.13
N TYR A 99 -5.03 0.62 -13.97
CA TYR A 99 -5.99 0.12 -13.00
C TYR A 99 -7.03 -0.74 -13.71
N THR A 100 -6.64 -1.97 -14.04
CA THR A 100 -7.49 -2.94 -14.72
C THR A 100 -7.45 -4.29 -14.02
N ALA A 101 -8.42 -5.14 -14.31
CA ALA A 101 -8.54 -6.45 -13.70
C ALA A 101 -9.10 -7.49 -14.66
N ALA A 102 -8.89 -8.77 -14.33
CA ALA A 102 -9.56 -9.90 -14.95
C ALA A 102 -10.61 -10.50 -14.02
N HIS A 103 -11.77 -10.78 -14.58
CA HIS A 103 -12.83 -11.50 -13.90
C HIS A 103 -13.54 -12.47 -14.87
N ARG A 104 -13.95 -13.65 -14.34
CA ARG A 104 -14.50 -14.73 -15.18
C ARG A 104 -15.82 -14.36 -15.86
N LYS A 105 -16.70 -13.65 -15.15
CA LYS A 105 -18.11 -13.49 -15.56
C LYS A 105 -18.54 -12.05 -15.80
N LEU A 106 -17.93 -11.07 -15.11
CA LEU A 106 -18.34 -9.66 -15.25
C LEU A 106 -18.09 -9.14 -16.67
N PRO A 107 -18.99 -8.32 -17.23
CA PRO A 107 -18.80 -7.70 -18.55
C PRO A 107 -17.52 -6.88 -18.62
N PHE A 108 -16.91 -6.79 -19.81
CA PHE A 108 -15.82 -5.84 -20.03
C PHE A 108 -16.32 -4.40 -19.87
N GLY A 109 -15.44 -3.50 -19.39
CA GLY A 109 -15.81 -2.12 -19.08
C GLY A 109 -16.53 -1.94 -17.74
N THR A 110 -16.83 -3.04 -17.01
CA THR A 110 -17.40 -2.92 -15.66
C THR A 110 -16.38 -2.30 -14.73
N MET A 111 -16.76 -1.21 -14.06
CA MET A 111 -15.95 -0.60 -13.01
C MET A 111 -16.20 -1.25 -11.66
N LEU A 112 -15.15 -1.63 -10.98
CA LEU A 112 -15.22 -2.25 -9.66
C LEU A 112 -14.45 -1.42 -8.63
N ARG A 113 -14.97 -1.36 -7.42
CA ARG A 113 -14.22 -0.98 -6.23
C ARG A 113 -13.73 -2.25 -5.55
N ILE A 114 -12.42 -2.36 -5.38
CA ILE A 114 -11.76 -3.47 -4.70
C ILE A 114 -11.21 -2.95 -3.39
N THR A 115 -11.71 -3.47 -2.28
CA THR A 115 -11.31 -3.07 -0.93
C THR A 115 -10.56 -4.21 -0.26
N ASN A 116 -9.35 -3.95 0.20
CA ASN A 116 -8.59 -4.91 1.00
C ASN A 116 -9.19 -4.99 2.41
N GLU A 117 -9.59 -6.18 2.83
CA GLU A 117 -10.22 -6.45 4.13
C GLU A 117 -9.29 -6.17 5.33
N GLU A 118 -7.98 -6.23 5.12
CA GLU A 118 -6.98 -6.10 6.19
C GLU A 118 -6.77 -4.64 6.61
N ASN A 119 -6.79 -3.70 5.66
CA ASN A 119 -6.46 -2.29 5.92
C ASN A 119 -7.53 -1.29 5.46
N GLY A 120 -8.64 -1.76 4.86
CA GLY A 120 -9.72 -0.92 4.36
C GLY A 120 -9.36 -0.06 3.14
N LYS A 121 -8.14 -0.16 2.59
CA LYS A 121 -7.76 0.57 1.38
C LYS A 121 -8.51 0.03 0.17
N SER A 122 -8.93 0.92 -0.71
CA SER A 122 -9.66 0.54 -1.91
C SER A 122 -9.07 1.18 -3.17
N VAL A 123 -9.32 0.51 -4.30
CA VAL A 123 -8.92 0.95 -5.63
C VAL A 123 -10.06 0.71 -6.60
N LEU A 124 -10.21 1.62 -7.57
CA LEU A 124 -11.13 1.43 -8.69
C LEU A 124 -10.39 0.78 -9.85
N VAL A 125 -10.97 -0.28 -10.42
CA VAL A 125 -10.41 -0.99 -11.57
C VAL A 125 -11.47 -1.27 -12.61
N GLU A 126 -11.07 -1.33 -13.88
CA GLU A 126 -11.92 -1.72 -14.99
C GLU A 126 -11.70 -3.18 -15.39
N ILE A 127 -12.75 -3.93 -15.68
CA ILE A 127 -12.65 -5.29 -16.20
C ILE A 127 -12.31 -5.25 -17.68
N THR A 128 -11.10 -5.70 -18.01
CA THR A 128 -10.58 -5.75 -19.39
C THR A 128 -10.14 -7.14 -19.83
N ASP A 129 -10.13 -8.12 -18.90
CA ASP A 129 -9.64 -9.44 -19.22
C ASP A 129 -10.49 -10.56 -18.59
N ARG A 130 -10.24 -11.81 -19.03
CA ARG A 130 -10.85 -13.03 -18.50
C ARG A 130 -9.88 -13.78 -17.61
N GLY A 131 -10.40 -14.33 -16.54
CA GLY A 131 -9.67 -15.02 -15.49
C GLY A 131 -10.14 -14.58 -14.10
N PRO A 132 -9.50 -15.05 -13.03
CA PRO A 132 -8.47 -16.09 -13.00
C PRO A 132 -9.01 -17.48 -13.34
N PHE A 133 -8.18 -18.30 -13.99
CA PHE A 133 -8.53 -19.70 -14.29
C PHE A 133 -8.05 -20.67 -13.20
N SER A 134 -7.25 -20.18 -12.23
CA SER A 134 -6.83 -20.96 -11.06
C SER A 134 -7.95 -21.04 -10.03
N ARG A 135 -8.11 -22.20 -9.41
CA ARG A 135 -9.08 -22.40 -8.33
C ARG A 135 -8.73 -21.51 -7.13
N GLY A 136 -9.75 -21.05 -6.40
CA GLY A 136 -9.59 -20.26 -5.17
C GLY A 136 -9.37 -18.75 -5.39
N ARG A 137 -9.05 -18.28 -6.61
CA ARG A 137 -8.95 -16.84 -6.92
C ARG A 137 -10.22 -16.34 -7.60
N GLU A 138 -10.66 -15.16 -7.26
CA GLU A 138 -11.84 -14.54 -7.84
C GLU A 138 -11.52 -13.47 -8.86
N ILE A 139 -10.46 -12.69 -8.60
CA ILE A 139 -10.05 -11.57 -9.45
C ILE A 139 -8.52 -11.49 -9.53
N ASP A 140 -8.00 -11.17 -10.71
CA ASP A 140 -6.60 -10.83 -10.90
C ASP A 140 -6.47 -9.34 -11.24
N LEU A 141 -5.71 -8.61 -10.42
CA LEU A 141 -5.46 -7.18 -10.56
C LEU A 141 -4.19 -6.93 -11.37
N THR A 142 -4.05 -5.75 -11.97
CA THR A 142 -2.75 -5.27 -12.39
C THR A 142 -1.84 -5.11 -11.17
N LYS A 143 -0.53 -5.20 -11.37
CA LYS A 143 0.44 -5.05 -10.27
C LYS A 143 0.29 -3.68 -9.58
N ARG A 144 0.05 -2.61 -10.32
CA ARG A 144 -0.18 -1.27 -9.77
C ARG A 144 -1.37 -1.25 -8.83
N ALA A 145 -2.53 -1.71 -9.29
CA ALA A 145 -3.75 -1.73 -8.48
C ALA A 145 -3.60 -2.56 -7.20
N PHE A 146 -2.94 -3.72 -7.30
CA PHE A 146 -2.68 -4.60 -6.16
C PHE A 146 -1.77 -3.93 -5.13
N MET A 147 -0.64 -3.32 -5.57
CA MET A 147 0.36 -2.72 -4.69
C MET A 147 -0.15 -1.47 -3.95
N ASP A 148 -1.15 -0.78 -4.51
CA ASP A 148 -1.75 0.40 -3.88
C ASP A 148 -2.60 0.04 -2.66
N ILE A 149 -3.20 -1.16 -2.63
CA ILE A 149 -4.05 -1.63 -1.53
C ILE A 149 -3.38 -2.68 -0.65
N ALA A 150 -2.26 -3.26 -1.04
CA ALA A 150 -1.57 -4.27 -0.27
C ALA A 150 -0.93 -3.69 1.00
N VAL A 151 -1.09 -4.39 2.14
CA VAL A 151 -0.32 -4.13 3.37
C VAL A 151 1.10 -4.64 3.19
N ASN A 152 1.21 -5.91 2.83
CA ASN A 152 2.49 -6.55 2.52
C ASN A 152 2.64 -6.67 1.01
N LYS A 153 3.55 -5.89 0.44
CA LYS A 153 3.82 -5.88 -1.01
C LYS A 153 4.46 -7.16 -1.54
N ASN A 154 4.98 -8.00 -0.66
CA ASN A 154 5.53 -9.32 -1.00
C ASN A 154 4.47 -10.42 -0.95
N SER A 155 3.26 -10.11 -0.49
CA SER A 155 2.13 -11.03 -0.55
C SER A 155 1.74 -11.26 -2.01
N GLY A 156 1.52 -12.49 -2.40
CA GLY A 156 1.02 -12.86 -3.73
C GLY A 156 -0.50 -12.77 -3.85
N SER A 157 -1.20 -12.60 -2.73
CA SER A 157 -2.67 -12.56 -2.67
C SER A 157 -3.18 -11.70 -1.53
N LEU A 158 -4.43 -11.23 -1.66
CA LEU A 158 -5.16 -10.45 -0.66
C LEU A 158 -6.58 -10.99 -0.52
N ASN A 159 -7.15 -10.83 0.68
CA ASN A 159 -8.60 -10.98 0.89
C ASN A 159 -9.28 -9.64 0.63
N VAL A 160 -10.22 -9.63 -0.29
CA VAL A 160 -10.86 -8.40 -0.74
C VAL A 160 -12.39 -8.50 -0.76
N THR A 161 -13.02 -7.34 -0.59
CA THR A 161 -14.42 -7.14 -0.96
C THR A 161 -14.47 -6.49 -2.36
N ILE A 162 -15.38 -7.00 -3.19
CA ILE A 162 -15.63 -6.52 -4.57
C ILE A 162 -17.01 -5.87 -4.61
N GLU A 163 -17.06 -4.64 -5.11
CA GLU A 163 -18.30 -3.90 -5.33
C GLU A 163 -18.33 -3.38 -6.77
N VAL A 164 -19.49 -3.42 -7.39
CA VAL A 164 -19.72 -2.87 -8.74
C VAL A 164 -20.11 -1.41 -8.60
N VAL A 165 -19.49 -0.56 -9.42
CA VAL A 165 -19.87 0.86 -9.54
C VAL A 165 -21.14 0.94 -10.38
N GLU A 166 -22.22 1.47 -9.81
CA GLU A 166 -23.44 1.79 -10.56
C GLU A 166 -23.29 3.17 -11.20
N LYS A 167 -23.68 3.25 -12.47
CA LYS A 167 -23.72 4.50 -13.24
C LYS A 167 -25.00 5.27 -12.91
#